data_24b8b52a945dc8f12f25dace504da6ad
#
_entry.id   24b8b52a945dc8f12f25dace504da6ad
#
_cell.length_a   1.000
_cell.length_b   1.000
_cell.length_c   1.000
_cell.angle_alpha   90.00
_cell.angle_beta   90.00
_cell.angle_gamma   90.00
#
_symmetry.space_group_name_H-M   'P 1'
#
loop_
_entity.id
_entity.type
_entity.pdbx_description
1 polymer ?
#
loop_
_entity_poly.entity_id
_entity_poly.type
_entity_poly.pdbx_seq_one_letter_code
_entity_poly.pdbx_strand_id
1 'polypeptide(L)'
;HARKLMNAGFKVHLIGGEIKAVTEALVGEEALEQLDKYNFTKGFFGTNGIDLKRGFTTPDQKEAAVKKKAMEQCQKRYILSDASKFNVISTIKFADLKKAEIITDHLENKEFKRITNIEEVFS
;
A
#
# COMPACT_ATOMS: atom_id res chain seq x y z
N HIS A 1 -4.45 -2.73 15.33
CA HIS A 1 -3.26 -2.44 14.51
C HIS A 1 -3.61 -1.87 13.14
N ALA A 2 -4.51 -2.51 12.41
CA ALA A 2 -4.89 -2.03 11.08
C ALA A 2 -5.46 -0.61 11.13
N ARG A 3 -6.31 -0.34 12.09
CA ARG A 3 -6.88 1.00 12.26
C ARG A 3 -5.82 2.05 12.54
N LYS A 4 -4.84 1.72 13.37
CA LYS A 4 -3.74 2.63 13.67
C LYS A 4 -2.88 2.88 12.43
N LEU A 5 -2.62 1.84 11.64
CA LEU A 5 -1.88 1.96 10.39
C LEU A 5 -2.63 2.83 9.37
N MET A 6 -3.93 2.66 9.27
CA MET A 6 -4.76 3.44 8.34
C MET A 6 -4.81 4.92 8.69
N ASN A 7 -4.66 5.25 9.96
CA ASN A 7 -4.70 6.64 10.42
C ASN A 7 -3.32 7.30 10.46
N ALA A 8 -2.26 6.56 10.20
CA ALA A 8 -0.93 7.14 10.14
C ALA A 8 -0.81 8.07 8.94
N GLY A 9 -0.09 9.16 9.09
CA GLY A 9 0.07 10.15 8.04
C GLY A 9 0.68 9.55 6.78
N PHE A 10 1.90 9.06 6.84
CA PHE A 10 2.53 8.33 5.76
C PHE A 10 2.32 6.84 5.97
N LYS A 11 1.71 6.18 4.99
CA LYS A 11 1.10 4.87 5.21
C LYS A 11 1.93 3.73 4.63
N VAL A 12 3.16 3.59 5.15
CA VAL A 12 4.04 2.48 4.80
C VAL A 12 4.59 1.86 6.09
N HIS A 13 4.30 0.59 6.29
CA HIS A 13 4.82 -0.18 7.42
C HIS A 13 5.46 -1.45 6.88
N LEU A 14 6.70 -1.68 7.28
CA LEU A 14 7.51 -2.77 6.75
C LEU A 14 7.95 -3.70 7.88
N ILE A 15 7.82 -5.00 7.64
CA ILE A 15 8.22 -6.04 8.59
C ILE A 15 9.20 -6.96 7.87
N GLY A 16 10.39 -7.13 8.44
CA GLY A 16 11.38 -7.98 7.84
C GLY A 16 12.21 -8.74 8.87
N GLY A 17 12.25 -10.08 8.73
CA GLY A 17 13.06 -10.94 9.54
C GLY A 17 12.87 -10.72 11.04
N GLU A 18 13.97 -10.52 11.76
CA GLU A 18 13.95 -10.24 13.19
C GLU A 18 13.74 -8.76 13.50
N ILE A 19 13.82 -7.92 12.49
CA ILE A 19 13.70 -6.48 12.64
C ILE A 19 12.29 -6.06 12.25
N LYS A 20 11.57 -5.52 13.21
CA LYS A 20 10.31 -4.83 12.93
C LYS A 20 10.67 -3.40 12.61
N ALA A 21 10.96 -3.15 11.36
CA ALA A 21 11.22 -1.79 10.92
C ALA A 21 9.90 -1.15 10.54
N VAL A 22 9.53 -0.13 11.25
CA VAL A 22 8.42 0.72 10.89
C VAL A 22 9.04 1.98 10.33
N THR A 23 8.87 2.18 9.03
CA THR A 23 9.30 3.42 8.42
C THR A 23 8.08 4.24 8.10
N GLU A 24 7.89 5.29 8.87
CA GLU A 24 6.95 6.33 8.53
C GLU A 24 7.73 7.44 7.84
N ALA A 25 7.20 7.96 6.78
CA ALA A 25 7.70 9.20 6.17
C ALA A 25 9.14 9.21 5.64
N LEU A 26 9.62 8.10 5.12
CA LEU A 26 10.82 8.16 4.31
C LEU A 26 10.43 8.65 2.92
N VAL A 27 10.91 9.81 2.53
CA VAL A 27 10.67 10.39 1.21
C VAL A 27 11.98 10.86 0.60
N GLY A 28 12.09 10.73 -0.72
CA GLY A 28 13.23 11.20 -1.46
C GLY A 28 14.22 10.11 -1.83
N GLU A 29 15.32 10.52 -2.45
CA GLU A 29 16.32 9.61 -3.01
C GLU A 29 17.03 8.77 -1.95
N GLU A 30 17.30 9.35 -0.78
CA GLU A 30 17.89 8.61 0.32
C GLU A 30 17.04 7.45 0.79
N ALA A 31 15.72 7.67 0.83
CA ALA A 31 14.79 6.61 1.20
C ALA A 31 14.83 5.47 0.19
N LEU A 32 14.90 5.79 -1.09
CA LEU A 32 14.98 4.77 -2.14
C LEU A 32 16.26 3.95 -2.02
N GLU A 33 17.38 4.59 -1.76
CA GLU A 33 18.66 3.91 -1.58
C GLU A 33 18.66 3.00 -0.34
N GLN A 34 18.09 3.48 0.75
CA GLN A 34 17.98 2.69 1.97
C GLN A 34 17.11 1.46 1.76
N LEU A 35 15.96 1.63 1.13
CA LEU A 35 15.04 0.53 0.89
C LEU A 35 15.66 -0.56 0.01
N ASP A 36 16.52 -0.18 -0.92
CA ASP A 36 17.14 -1.14 -1.84
C ASP A 36 18.00 -2.19 -1.12
N LYS A 37 18.45 -1.89 0.08
CA LYS A 37 19.30 -2.77 0.88
C LYS A 37 18.54 -3.85 1.65
N TYR A 38 17.23 -3.72 1.76
CA TYR A 38 16.44 -4.58 2.64
C TYR A 38 15.52 -5.50 1.87
N ASN A 39 15.27 -6.65 2.48
CA ASN A 39 14.24 -7.58 2.04
C ASN A 39 13.24 -7.71 3.17
N PHE A 40 11.98 -7.36 2.89
CA PHE A 40 10.93 -7.41 3.90
C PHE A 40 10.02 -8.61 3.70
N THR A 41 9.54 -9.18 4.79
CA THR A 41 8.58 -10.27 4.75
C THR A 41 7.21 -9.75 4.33
N LYS A 42 6.78 -8.64 4.93
CA LYS A 42 5.48 -8.04 4.68
C LYS A 42 5.59 -6.53 4.62
N GLY A 43 4.79 -5.94 3.75
CA GLY A 43 4.62 -4.50 3.70
C GLY A 43 3.15 -4.15 3.73
N PHE A 44 2.80 -3.10 4.46
CA PHE A 44 1.45 -2.57 4.57
C PHE A 44 1.47 -1.13 4.09
N PHE A 45 0.61 -0.82 3.13
CA PHE A 45 0.62 0.47 2.46
C PHE A 45 -0.76 1.09 2.45
N GLY A 46 -0.83 2.39 2.67
CA GLY A 46 -2.06 3.14 2.42
C GLY A 46 -2.15 3.54 0.96
N THR A 47 -3.33 3.95 0.54
CA THR A 47 -3.57 4.46 -0.81
C THR A 47 -4.62 5.55 -0.76
N ASN A 48 -4.58 6.44 -1.73
CA ASN A 48 -5.61 7.47 -1.88
C ASN A 48 -6.68 7.07 -2.88
N GLY A 49 -6.38 6.15 -3.78
CA GLY A 49 -7.35 5.66 -4.74
C GLY A 49 -7.08 4.23 -5.14
N ILE A 50 -8.14 3.52 -5.48
CA ILE A 50 -8.12 2.15 -5.98
C ILE A 50 -9.05 2.09 -7.18
N ASP A 51 -8.51 1.80 -8.35
CA ASP A 51 -9.27 1.77 -9.60
C ASP A 51 -8.98 0.49 -10.37
N LEU A 52 -9.99 -0.05 -11.06
CA LEU A 52 -9.84 -1.30 -11.80
C LEU A 52 -8.78 -1.21 -12.89
N LYS A 53 -8.66 -0.07 -13.55
CA LYS A 53 -7.68 0.14 -14.63
C LYS A 53 -6.41 0.81 -14.16
N ARG A 54 -6.54 1.79 -13.26
CA ARG A 54 -5.41 2.63 -12.83
C ARG A 54 -4.67 2.07 -11.64
N GLY A 55 -5.21 1.04 -10.97
CA GLY A 55 -4.57 0.44 -9.82
C GLY A 55 -4.59 1.32 -8.58
N PHE A 56 -3.49 1.30 -7.85
CA PHE A 56 -3.33 2.09 -6.63
C PHE A 56 -2.68 3.43 -6.92
N THR A 57 -3.29 4.51 -6.45
CA THR A 57 -2.84 5.86 -6.75
C THR A 57 -2.71 6.73 -5.51
N THR A 58 -1.86 7.76 -5.62
CA THR A 58 -1.60 8.75 -4.58
C THR A 58 -1.32 10.09 -5.23
N PRO A 59 -1.57 11.23 -4.55
CA PRO A 59 -1.30 12.53 -5.16
C PRO A 59 0.18 12.93 -5.16
N ASP A 60 1.00 12.34 -4.30
CA ASP A 60 2.39 12.77 -4.10
C ASP A 60 3.37 11.87 -4.85
N GLN A 61 4.13 12.47 -5.78
CA GLN A 61 5.10 11.75 -6.59
C GLN A 61 6.21 11.11 -5.76
N LYS A 62 6.69 11.78 -4.73
CA LYS A 62 7.75 11.24 -3.87
C LYS A 62 7.24 10.07 -3.05
N GLU A 63 6.03 10.19 -2.53
CA GLU A 63 5.38 9.10 -1.81
C GLU A 63 5.15 7.89 -2.71
N ALA A 64 4.72 8.14 -3.95
CA ALA A 64 4.52 7.07 -4.93
C ALA A 64 5.82 6.30 -5.21
N ALA A 65 6.93 7.01 -5.37
CA ALA A 65 8.22 6.39 -5.62
C ALA A 65 8.68 5.51 -4.45
N VAL A 66 8.51 5.98 -3.22
CA VAL A 66 8.86 5.22 -2.02
C VAL A 66 7.98 3.99 -1.88
N LYS A 67 6.66 4.13 -2.08
CA LYS A 67 5.74 2.99 -2.01
C LYS A 67 6.08 1.94 -3.06
N LYS A 68 6.33 2.36 -4.29
CA LYS A 68 6.70 1.44 -5.36
C LYS A 68 7.97 0.68 -5.01
N LYS A 69 9.00 1.35 -4.53
CA LYS A 69 10.25 0.71 -4.15
C LYS A 69 10.07 -0.23 -2.97
N ALA A 70 9.37 0.21 -1.94
CA ALA A 70 9.11 -0.63 -0.78
C ALA A 70 8.33 -1.90 -1.15
N MET A 71 7.36 -1.78 -2.05
CA MET A 71 6.60 -2.93 -2.52
C MET A 71 7.49 -3.94 -3.24
N GLU A 72 8.45 -3.47 -4.05
CA GLU A 72 9.40 -4.35 -4.74
C GLU A 72 10.26 -5.15 -3.77
N GLN A 73 10.50 -4.61 -2.58
CA GLN A 73 11.36 -5.24 -1.57
C GLN A 73 10.59 -6.15 -0.61
N CYS A 74 9.28 -6.30 -0.78
CA CYS A 74 8.44 -7.11 0.09
C CYS A 74 8.07 -8.44 -0.56
N GLN A 75 8.08 -9.53 0.23
CA GLN A 75 7.57 -10.81 -0.23
C GLN A 75 6.04 -10.80 -0.32
N LYS A 76 5.39 -10.20 0.65
CA LYS A 76 3.94 -10.02 0.68
C LYS A 76 3.59 -8.55 0.85
N ARG A 77 2.60 -8.10 0.11
CA ARG A 77 2.20 -6.71 0.06
C ARG A 77 0.72 -6.58 0.31
N TYR A 78 0.35 -5.66 1.19
CA TYR A 78 -1.03 -5.42 1.57
C TYR A 78 -1.35 -3.94 1.47
N ILE A 79 -2.50 -3.64 0.89
CA ILE A 79 -3.04 -2.28 0.90
C ILE A 79 -4.13 -2.23 1.96
N LEU A 80 -4.00 -1.29 2.88
CA LEU A 80 -5.01 -1.04 3.91
C LEU A 80 -5.86 0.14 3.45
N SER A 81 -7.15 -0.08 3.32
CA SER A 81 -8.05 0.95 2.79
C SER A 81 -9.44 0.83 3.38
N ASP A 82 -10.15 1.93 3.45
CA ASP A 82 -11.59 1.92 3.67
C ASP A 82 -12.34 1.96 2.33
N ALA A 83 -13.66 1.77 2.40
CA ALA A 83 -14.50 1.70 1.21
C ALA A 83 -14.46 2.97 0.36
N SER A 84 -14.19 4.12 0.97
CA SER A 84 -14.21 5.40 0.25
C SER A 84 -13.13 5.55 -0.81
N LYS A 85 -12.09 4.73 -0.77
CA LYS A 85 -10.98 4.81 -1.72
C LYS A 85 -11.22 4.04 -3.01
N PHE A 86 -12.20 3.15 -3.04
CA PHE A 86 -12.52 2.40 -4.25
C PHE A 86 -13.18 3.31 -5.29
N ASN A 87 -12.79 3.11 -6.55
CA ASN A 87 -13.25 3.93 -7.70
C ASN A 87 -12.78 5.38 -7.65
N VAL A 88 -11.74 5.66 -6.87
CA VAL A 88 -11.08 6.96 -6.82
C VAL A 88 -9.76 6.85 -7.55
N ILE A 89 -9.46 7.86 -8.37
CA ILE A 89 -8.19 7.94 -9.09
C ILE A 89 -7.48 9.21 -8.64
N SER A 90 -6.31 9.04 -8.05
CA SER A 90 -5.44 10.15 -7.69
C SER A 90 -4.38 10.37 -8.78
N THR A 91 -3.54 11.36 -8.63
CA THR A 91 -2.67 11.85 -9.71
C THR A 91 -1.65 10.83 -10.18
N ILE A 92 -1.06 10.07 -9.27
CA ILE A 92 0.09 9.22 -9.58
C ILE A 92 -0.18 7.77 -9.21
N LYS A 93 0.03 6.87 -10.16
CA LYS A 93 -0.05 5.44 -9.94
C LYS A 93 1.25 4.95 -9.30
N PHE A 94 1.14 4.12 -8.27
CA PHE A 94 2.32 3.49 -7.70
C PHE A 94 2.34 1.97 -7.84
N ALA A 95 1.22 1.33 -8.15
CA ALA A 95 1.21 -0.11 -8.41
C ALA A 95 -0.07 -0.56 -9.12
N ASP A 96 0.03 -1.67 -9.84
CA ASP A 96 -1.12 -2.36 -10.40
C ASP A 96 -1.88 -3.11 -9.29
N LEU A 97 -3.17 -3.35 -9.49
CA LEU A 97 -3.99 -4.08 -8.51
C LEU A 97 -3.43 -5.44 -8.15
N LYS A 98 -2.83 -6.13 -9.10
CA LYS A 98 -2.29 -7.48 -8.89
C LYS A 98 -1.07 -7.52 -7.98
N LYS A 99 -0.49 -6.36 -7.68
CA LYS A 99 0.76 -6.28 -6.90
C LYS A 99 0.56 -6.43 -5.40
N ALA A 100 -0.68 -6.32 -4.92
CA ALA A 100 -0.95 -6.39 -3.49
C ALA A 100 -2.32 -6.97 -3.21
N GLU A 101 -2.47 -7.55 -2.02
CA GLU A 101 -3.78 -7.89 -1.49
C GLU A 101 -4.37 -6.64 -0.83
N ILE A 102 -5.69 -6.54 -0.82
CA ILE A 102 -6.38 -5.40 -0.21
C ILE A 102 -7.08 -5.86 1.06
N ILE A 103 -6.91 -5.11 2.13
CA ILE A 103 -7.65 -5.29 3.37
C ILE A 103 -8.52 -4.05 3.54
N THR A 104 -9.82 -4.23 3.53
CA THR A 104 -10.78 -3.14 3.60
C THR A 104 -11.91 -3.46 4.58
N ASP A 105 -12.64 -2.44 5.00
CA ASP A 105 -13.81 -2.59 5.85
C ASP A 105 -15.04 -3.08 5.06
N HIS A 106 -15.19 -2.65 3.82
CA HIS A 106 -16.34 -3.00 3.00
C HIS A 106 -16.01 -2.88 1.52
N LEU A 107 -16.50 -3.82 0.73
CA LEU A 107 -16.33 -3.80 -0.72
C LEU A 107 -17.70 -3.85 -1.41
N GLU A 108 -18.08 -2.79 -2.11
CA GLU A 108 -19.32 -2.73 -2.85
C GLU A 108 -19.19 -3.37 -4.24
N ASN A 109 -18.13 -3.03 -4.97
CA ASN A 109 -17.91 -3.56 -6.31
C ASN A 109 -17.05 -4.81 -6.27
N LYS A 110 -17.71 -5.97 -6.42
CA LYS A 110 -17.03 -7.27 -6.34
C LYS A 110 -16.12 -7.57 -7.54
N GLU A 111 -16.13 -6.76 -8.59
CA GLU A 111 -15.21 -6.95 -9.72
C GLU A 111 -13.75 -6.86 -9.30
N PHE A 112 -13.44 -6.10 -8.27
CA PHE A 112 -12.07 -6.02 -7.75
C PHE A 112 -11.52 -7.38 -7.32
N LYS A 113 -12.39 -8.28 -6.83
CA LYS A 113 -11.97 -9.62 -6.40
C LYS A 113 -11.49 -10.51 -7.53
N ARG A 114 -11.83 -10.18 -8.77
CA ARG A 114 -11.36 -10.93 -9.94
C ARG A 114 -9.90 -10.64 -10.26
N ILE A 115 -9.40 -9.52 -9.79
CA ILE A 115 -8.08 -9.04 -10.14
C ILE A 115 -7.08 -9.27 -9.00
N THR A 116 -7.53 -9.08 -7.77
CA THR A 116 -6.68 -9.24 -6.59
C THR A 116 -7.45 -9.83 -5.43
N ASN A 117 -6.74 -10.38 -4.46
CA ASN A 117 -7.35 -10.89 -3.24
C ASN A 117 -7.74 -9.71 -2.35
N ILE A 118 -8.97 -9.77 -1.85
CA ILE A 118 -9.50 -8.72 -0.99
C ILE A 118 -10.08 -9.36 0.26
N GLU A 119 -9.62 -8.90 1.41
CA GLU A 119 -10.15 -9.30 2.70
C GLU A 119 -10.99 -8.16 3.27
N GLU A 120 -12.25 -8.44 3.55
CA GLU A 120 -13.16 -7.50 4.19
C GLU A 120 -13.14 -7.76 5.69
N VAL A 121 -12.85 -6.71 6.47
CA VAL A 121 -12.83 -6.82 7.93
C VAL A 121 -13.86 -5.87 8.51
N PHE A 122 -14.56 -6.34 9.52
CA PHE A 122 -15.55 -5.53 10.20
C PHE A 122 -14.93 -4.89 11.44
N SER A 123 -15.06 -3.60 11.55
CA SER A 123 -14.55 -2.85 12.69
C SER A 123 -15.49 -2.95 13.88
#